data_daaa4fdabe66f5d28f735a0af91e7f58
#
_entry.id   daaa4fdabe66f5d28f735a0af91e7f58
#
_cell.length_a   1.000
_cell.length_b   1.000
_cell.length_c   1.000
_cell.angle_alpha   90.00
_cell.angle_beta   90.00
_cell.angle_gamma   90.00
#
_symmetry.space_group_name_H-M   'P 1'
#
loop_
_entity.id
_entity.type
_entity.pdbx_description
1 polymer ?
#
loop_
_entity_poly.entity_id
_entity_poly.type
_entity_poly.pdbx_seq_one_letter_code
_entity_poly.pdbx_strand_id
1 'polypeptide(L)'
;NELKPEAIEYRRLSVELSKLATRDLEIPVMAEQEKPRATHIHIRGDFNNTTFERYGVVSRFFREGDKYMVETENERGEMEVFQVKHTFGWEPLQQYLVQFPDGRMQVLPTCWDVEGKRWYHIYPDEHIKPNDPLFWTRSMQNWDHMCADCHSTNLRKRFDEKTQVFSTIYSEMNVACEACHGPG
;
A
#
# COMPACT_ATOMS: atom_id res chain seq x y z
N ASN A 1 -23.44 -36.17 28.15
CA ASN A 1 -22.10 -36.09 27.54
C ASN A 1 -21.35 -34.94 28.20
N GLU A 2 -20.62 -35.23 29.26
CA GLU A 2 -19.74 -34.28 29.93
C GLU A 2 -18.52 -34.10 29.06
N LEU A 3 -18.20 -32.83 28.77
CA LEU A 3 -16.99 -32.45 28.04
C LEU A 3 -15.77 -32.86 28.89
N LYS A 4 -14.75 -33.41 28.24
CA LYS A 4 -13.50 -33.77 28.91
C LYS A 4 -12.85 -32.52 29.56
N PRO A 5 -12.21 -32.66 30.72
CA PRO A 5 -11.62 -31.54 31.46
C PRO A 5 -10.69 -30.63 30.58
N GLU A 6 -9.93 -31.25 29.69
CA GLU A 6 -9.04 -30.56 28.73
C GLU A 6 -9.81 -29.63 27.76
N ALA A 7 -11.02 -30.05 27.34
CA ALA A 7 -11.84 -29.22 26.44
C ALA A 7 -12.46 -28.02 27.18
N ILE A 8 -12.69 -28.14 28.49
CA ILE A 8 -13.19 -27.06 29.34
C ILE A 8 -12.07 -26.01 29.53
N GLU A 9 -10.87 -26.47 29.78
CA GLU A 9 -9.68 -25.60 29.94
C GLU A 9 -9.34 -24.88 28.66
N TYR A 10 -9.38 -25.55 27.52
CA TYR A 10 -9.15 -24.91 26.19
C TYR A 10 -10.21 -23.84 25.92
N ARG A 11 -11.45 -24.07 26.23
CA ARG A 11 -12.52 -23.09 26.08
C ARG A 11 -12.34 -21.89 27.00
N ARG A 12 -11.86 -22.10 28.22
CA ARG A 12 -11.58 -21.05 29.21
C ARG A 12 -10.42 -20.16 28.72
N LEU A 13 -9.32 -20.76 28.27
CA LEU A 13 -8.16 -20.04 27.70
C LEU A 13 -8.53 -19.28 26.43
N SER A 14 -9.34 -19.85 25.55
CA SER A 14 -9.82 -19.18 24.34
C SER A 14 -10.68 -17.95 24.65
N VAL A 15 -11.54 -18.00 25.67
CA VAL A 15 -12.34 -16.86 26.14
C VAL A 15 -11.47 -15.79 26.80
N GLU A 16 -10.46 -16.17 27.57
CA GLU A 16 -9.52 -15.22 28.19
C GLU A 16 -8.65 -14.53 27.13
N LEU A 17 -8.15 -15.26 26.13
CA LEU A 17 -7.42 -14.71 25.00
C LEU A 17 -8.30 -13.77 24.15
N SER A 18 -9.56 -14.12 23.95
CA SER A 18 -10.52 -13.25 23.26
C SER A 18 -10.77 -11.96 24.03
N LYS A 19 -10.87 -12.01 25.35
CA LYS A 19 -11.02 -10.83 26.23
C LYS A 19 -9.75 -9.96 26.24
N LEU A 20 -8.57 -10.57 26.14
CA LEU A 20 -7.30 -9.84 26.01
C LEU A 20 -7.17 -9.17 24.62
N ALA A 21 -7.66 -9.83 23.58
CA ALA A 21 -7.67 -9.27 22.23
C ALA A 21 -8.68 -8.11 22.05
N THR A 22 -9.75 -8.06 22.88
CA THR A 22 -10.75 -6.99 22.88
C THR A 22 -10.49 -5.90 23.92
N ARG A 23 -9.51 -6.06 24.83
CA ARG A 23 -9.02 -4.92 25.57
C ARG A 23 -8.36 -3.99 24.58
N ASP A 24 -8.89 -2.77 24.46
CA ASP A 24 -8.15 -1.62 23.98
C ASP A 24 -6.90 -1.48 24.85
N LEU A 25 -5.85 -2.20 24.49
CA LEU A 25 -4.53 -1.81 24.89
C LEU A 25 -4.37 -0.43 24.25
N GLU A 26 -4.46 0.61 25.05
CA GLU A 26 -3.85 1.89 24.74
C GLU A 26 -2.36 1.62 24.59
N ILE A 27 -1.99 1.02 23.47
CA ILE A 27 -0.62 1.10 22.99
C ILE A 27 -0.40 2.59 22.85
N PRO A 28 0.55 3.20 23.60
CA PRO A 28 0.85 4.61 23.43
C PRO A 28 0.93 4.82 21.93
N VAL A 29 0.10 5.72 21.38
CA VAL A 29 0.24 6.15 20.00
C VAL A 29 1.67 6.63 19.93
N MET A 30 2.56 5.77 19.46
CA MET A 30 3.93 6.17 19.21
C MET A 30 3.78 7.40 18.33
N ALA A 31 4.28 8.52 18.85
CA ALA A 31 4.24 9.82 18.22
C ALA A 31 4.41 9.59 16.73
N GLU A 32 3.47 10.12 15.96
CA GLU A 32 3.31 9.98 14.52
C GLU A 32 4.65 9.69 13.85
N GLN A 33 5.00 8.40 13.76
CA GLN A 33 6.21 7.99 13.10
C GLN A 33 6.00 8.48 11.69
N GLU A 34 6.78 9.48 11.31
CA GLU A 34 6.77 10.00 9.95
C GLU A 34 6.80 8.79 9.03
N LYS A 35 5.70 8.56 8.33
CA LYS A 35 5.60 7.47 7.34
C LYS A 35 6.87 7.56 6.50
N PRO A 36 7.61 6.45 6.32
CA PRO A 36 8.88 6.52 5.59
C PRO A 36 8.65 7.24 4.27
N ARG A 37 9.23 8.41 4.11
CA ARG A 37 9.16 9.15 2.85
C ARG A 37 9.96 8.36 1.82
N ALA A 38 9.46 8.29 0.58
CA ALA A 38 10.25 7.74 -0.52
C ALA A 38 11.57 8.53 -0.60
N THR A 39 12.67 7.88 -0.24
CA THR A 39 14.01 8.47 -0.23
C THR A 39 14.80 8.02 -1.46
N HIS A 40 15.89 8.72 -1.78
CA HIS A 40 16.73 8.36 -2.92
C HIS A 40 17.25 6.92 -2.89
N ILE A 41 17.47 6.38 -1.68
CA ILE A 41 18.03 5.04 -1.47
C ILE A 41 17.04 3.95 -1.89
N HIS A 42 15.74 4.23 -1.82
CA HIS A 42 14.68 3.24 -2.05
C HIS A 42 14.04 3.34 -3.44
N ILE A 43 14.35 4.37 -4.23
CA ILE A 43 13.82 4.55 -5.58
C ILE A 43 14.77 3.91 -6.60
N ARG A 44 14.25 2.95 -7.37
CA ARG A 44 14.95 2.30 -8.48
C ARG A 44 14.60 2.90 -9.83
N GLY A 45 13.39 3.45 -9.96
CA GLY A 45 12.89 4.04 -11.20
C GLY A 45 13.58 5.32 -11.58
N ASP A 46 13.58 5.63 -12.88
CA ASP A 46 14.18 6.83 -13.41
C ASP A 46 13.20 8.01 -13.36
N PHE A 47 13.35 8.85 -12.34
CA PHE A 47 12.60 10.10 -12.15
C PHE A 47 13.34 11.34 -12.68
N ASN A 48 14.26 11.19 -13.63
CA ASN A 48 14.96 12.31 -14.28
C ASN A 48 14.18 12.85 -15.47
N ASN A 49 12.91 13.19 -15.26
CA ASN A 49 12.00 13.72 -16.29
C ASN A 49 11.77 12.73 -17.45
N THR A 50 11.68 11.44 -17.14
CA THR A 50 11.38 10.38 -18.10
C THR A 50 9.89 10.25 -18.35
N THR A 51 9.51 9.67 -19.48
CA THR A 51 8.12 9.48 -19.87
C THR A 51 7.83 8.02 -20.23
N PHE A 52 6.56 7.65 -20.06
CA PHE A 52 6.03 6.38 -20.52
C PHE A 52 4.69 6.64 -21.21
N GLU A 53 4.57 6.25 -22.47
CA GLU A 53 3.35 6.43 -23.25
C GLU A 53 2.59 5.11 -23.40
N ARG A 54 1.26 5.18 -23.19
CA ARG A 54 0.38 4.05 -23.41
C ARG A 54 -1.03 4.51 -23.76
N TYR A 55 -1.56 3.97 -24.86
CA TYR A 55 -2.90 4.31 -25.37
C TYR A 55 -3.18 5.81 -25.48
N GLY A 56 -2.17 6.59 -25.84
CA GLY A 56 -2.26 8.05 -25.98
C GLY A 56 -2.10 8.83 -24.67
N VAL A 57 -1.97 8.15 -23.53
CA VAL A 57 -1.64 8.78 -22.24
C VAL A 57 -0.12 8.78 -22.05
N VAL A 58 0.46 9.95 -21.90
CA VAL A 58 1.90 10.11 -21.61
C VAL A 58 2.08 10.42 -20.13
N SER A 59 2.46 9.41 -19.35
CA SER A 59 2.86 9.62 -17.96
C SER A 59 4.28 10.12 -17.88
N ARG A 60 4.55 11.11 -17.01
CA ARG A 60 5.86 11.69 -16.79
C ARG A 60 6.32 11.51 -15.37
N PHE A 61 7.55 11.03 -15.17
CA PHE A 61 8.19 10.77 -13.89
C PHE A 61 9.32 11.78 -13.67
N PHE A 62 9.22 12.58 -12.61
CA PHE A 62 10.16 13.68 -12.39
C PHE A 62 10.35 13.97 -10.90
N ARG A 63 11.20 14.92 -10.58
CA ARG A 63 11.49 15.36 -9.22
C ARG A 63 11.17 16.83 -9.04
N GLU A 64 10.61 17.17 -7.88
CA GLU A 64 10.48 18.52 -7.37
C GLU A 64 11.24 18.61 -6.04
N GLY A 65 12.46 19.13 -6.06
CA GLY A 65 13.38 19.07 -4.93
C GLY A 65 13.60 17.62 -4.49
N ASP A 66 13.24 17.28 -3.25
CA ASP A 66 13.38 15.94 -2.70
C ASP A 66 12.17 15.02 -2.94
N LYS A 67 11.13 15.53 -3.63
CA LYS A 67 9.92 14.77 -3.91
C LYS A 67 10.00 14.06 -5.25
N TYR A 68 9.49 12.83 -5.29
CA TYR A 68 9.27 12.07 -6.51
C TYR A 68 7.84 12.27 -6.97
N MET A 69 7.66 12.68 -8.21
CA MET A 69 6.38 13.10 -8.78
C MET A 69 6.05 12.26 -10.01
N VAL A 70 4.78 12.00 -10.19
CA VAL A 70 4.25 11.42 -11.42
C VAL A 70 3.10 12.28 -11.93
N GLU A 71 3.15 12.67 -13.19
CA GLU A 71 2.03 13.26 -13.91
C GLU A 71 1.38 12.16 -14.75
N THR A 72 0.11 11.88 -14.50
CA THR A 72 -0.62 10.82 -15.20
C THR A 72 -2.13 11.09 -15.14
N GLU A 73 -2.93 10.26 -15.81
CA GLU A 73 -4.37 10.40 -15.90
C GLU A 73 -5.06 10.13 -14.55
N ASN A 74 -5.95 11.02 -14.14
CA ASN A 74 -6.79 10.90 -12.94
C ASN A 74 -8.12 10.16 -13.21
N GLU A 75 -9.01 10.07 -12.22
CA GLU A 75 -10.31 9.39 -12.34
C GLU A 75 -11.30 10.04 -13.33
N ARG A 76 -11.00 11.25 -13.81
CA ARG A 76 -11.80 11.98 -14.82
C ARG A 76 -11.21 11.90 -16.23
N GLY A 77 -10.05 11.24 -16.38
CA GLY A 77 -9.32 11.20 -17.62
C GLY A 77 -8.51 12.48 -17.91
N GLU A 78 -8.21 13.26 -16.87
CA GLU A 78 -7.42 14.49 -16.96
C GLU A 78 -6.01 14.24 -16.43
N MET A 79 -5.00 14.88 -17.02
CA MET A 79 -3.64 14.79 -16.52
C MET A 79 -3.49 15.54 -15.21
N GLU A 80 -2.96 14.88 -14.18
CA GLU A 80 -2.76 15.41 -12.84
C GLU A 80 -1.41 14.97 -12.27
N VAL A 81 -0.82 15.82 -11.43
CA VAL A 81 0.47 15.55 -10.78
C VAL A 81 0.25 14.97 -9.38
N PHE A 82 0.86 13.83 -9.12
CA PHE A 82 0.79 13.11 -7.86
C PHE A 82 2.17 12.95 -7.25
N GLN A 83 2.25 13.03 -5.92
CA GLN A 83 3.49 12.72 -5.21
C GLN A 83 3.56 11.23 -4.88
N VAL A 84 4.66 10.58 -5.26
CA VAL A 84 5.00 9.25 -4.76
C VAL A 84 5.36 9.33 -3.29
N LYS A 85 4.67 8.57 -2.45
CA LYS A 85 4.86 8.55 -0.99
C LYS A 85 5.62 7.34 -0.51
N HIS A 86 5.41 6.18 -1.15
CA HIS A 86 6.05 4.92 -0.82
C HIS A 86 6.36 4.12 -2.06
N THR A 87 7.23 3.14 -1.90
CA THR A 87 7.53 2.12 -2.90
C THR A 87 7.41 0.74 -2.28
N PHE A 88 7.11 -0.25 -3.07
CA PHE A 88 7.24 -1.66 -2.70
C PHE A 88 7.81 -2.47 -3.86
N GLY A 89 8.46 -3.59 -3.51
CA GLY A 89 9.30 -4.31 -4.45
C GLY A 89 10.69 -3.66 -4.61
N TRP A 90 11.67 -4.51 -4.84
CA TRP A 90 13.06 -4.11 -5.03
C TRP A 90 13.62 -4.67 -6.34
N GLU A 91 13.47 -5.95 -6.57
CA GLU A 91 13.82 -6.72 -7.77
C GLU A 91 12.82 -7.86 -7.95
N PRO A 92 12.44 -8.21 -9.17
CA PRO A 92 12.85 -7.63 -10.46
C PRO A 92 12.12 -6.34 -10.84
N LEU A 93 11.10 -5.96 -10.07
CA LEU A 93 10.28 -4.78 -10.32
C LEU A 93 10.09 -3.92 -9.07
N GLN A 94 9.87 -2.62 -9.27
CA GLN A 94 9.44 -1.70 -8.22
C GLN A 94 8.16 -0.99 -8.62
N GLN A 95 7.20 -0.94 -7.68
CA GLN A 95 5.94 -0.22 -7.81
C GLN A 95 5.90 1.00 -6.87
N TYR A 96 5.00 1.93 -7.16
CA TYR A 96 4.91 3.22 -6.50
C TYR A 96 3.52 3.45 -5.93
N LEU A 97 3.47 4.05 -4.75
CA LEU A 97 2.24 4.37 -4.05
C LEU A 97 2.04 5.89 -3.98
N VAL A 98 0.83 6.30 -4.31
CA VAL A 98 0.34 7.68 -4.20
C VAL A 98 -0.67 7.73 -3.07
N GLN A 99 -0.56 8.72 -2.19
CA GLN A 99 -1.54 8.96 -1.13
C GLN A 99 -2.56 10.00 -1.56
N PHE A 100 -3.83 9.67 -1.42
CA PHE A 100 -4.96 10.56 -1.68
C PHE A 100 -5.35 11.37 -0.43
N PRO A 101 -6.12 12.47 -0.59
CA PRO A 101 -6.50 13.33 0.55
C PRO A 101 -7.29 12.63 1.65
N ASP A 102 -8.05 11.57 1.32
CA ASP A 102 -8.77 10.71 2.26
C ASP A 102 -7.87 9.70 3.00
N GLY A 103 -6.56 9.79 2.79
CA GLY A 103 -5.55 8.94 3.41
C GLY A 103 -5.28 7.61 2.70
N ARG A 104 -6.15 7.19 1.76
CA ARG A 104 -5.94 5.93 1.02
C ARG A 104 -4.67 5.97 0.20
N MET A 105 -4.06 4.80 0.07
CA MET A 105 -2.88 4.58 -0.75
C MET A 105 -3.28 3.86 -2.05
N GLN A 106 -2.97 4.44 -3.19
CA GLN A 106 -3.24 3.86 -4.50
C GLN A 106 -1.95 3.40 -5.18
N VAL A 107 -2.03 2.22 -5.79
CA VAL A 107 -0.91 1.64 -6.53
C VAL A 107 -0.91 2.18 -7.96
N LEU A 108 0.21 2.76 -8.39
CA LEU A 108 0.39 3.10 -9.80
C LEU A 108 0.53 1.81 -10.64
N PRO A 109 -0.15 1.72 -11.78
CA PRO A 109 -0.05 0.55 -12.66
C PRO A 109 1.23 0.56 -13.50
N THR A 110 1.94 1.70 -13.53
CA THR A 110 3.24 1.81 -14.18
C THR A 110 4.35 1.49 -13.20
N CYS A 111 5.16 0.50 -13.54
CA CYS A 111 6.21 -0.08 -12.73
C CYS A 111 7.57 0.15 -13.38
N TRP A 112 8.62 0.06 -12.57
CA TRP A 112 9.99 0.04 -13.06
C TRP A 112 10.53 -1.40 -13.14
N ASP A 113 10.89 -1.81 -14.33
CA ASP A 113 11.68 -3.02 -14.58
C ASP A 113 13.14 -2.71 -14.23
N VAL A 114 13.64 -3.33 -13.16
CA VAL A 114 14.96 -3.02 -12.59
C VAL A 114 16.09 -3.55 -13.48
N GLU A 115 15.91 -4.70 -14.09
CA GLU A 115 16.88 -5.30 -15.00
C GLU A 115 16.86 -4.61 -16.38
N GLY A 116 15.64 -4.45 -16.94
CA GLY A 116 15.43 -3.83 -18.24
C GLY A 116 15.60 -2.31 -18.24
N LYS A 117 15.70 -1.66 -17.06
CA LYS A 117 15.83 -0.21 -16.87
C LYS A 117 14.81 0.59 -17.68
N ARG A 118 13.55 0.19 -17.56
CA ARG A 118 12.45 0.78 -18.33
C ARG A 118 11.17 0.82 -17.52
N TRP A 119 10.29 1.75 -17.86
CA TRP A 119 8.92 1.77 -17.42
C TRP A 119 8.09 0.75 -18.19
N TYR A 120 7.14 0.11 -17.53
CA TYR A 120 6.15 -0.75 -18.15
C TYR A 120 4.85 -0.74 -17.34
N HIS A 121 3.76 -1.21 -17.94
CA HIS A 121 2.46 -1.28 -17.29
C HIS A 121 2.13 -2.73 -16.93
N ILE A 122 1.58 -2.96 -15.72
CA ILE A 122 1.26 -4.30 -15.20
C ILE A 122 0.18 -5.03 -16.01
N TYR A 123 -0.65 -4.29 -16.75
CA TYR A 123 -1.65 -4.83 -17.68
C TYR A 123 -1.29 -4.43 -19.12
N PRO A 124 -0.27 -5.05 -19.75
CA PRO A 124 0.28 -4.55 -21.01
C PRO A 124 -0.71 -4.58 -22.18
N ASP A 125 -1.64 -5.52 -22.17
CA ASP A 125 -2.56 -5.78 -23.30
C ASP A 125 -3.98 -5.21 -23.09
N GLU A 126 -4.23 -4.54 -21.95
CA GLU A 126 -5.55 -4.04 -21.59
C GLU A 126 -5.59 -2.52 -21.55
N HIS A 127 -6.55 -1.92 -22.26
CA HIS A 127 -6.84 -0.49 -22.18
C HIS A 127 -7.83 -0.20 -21.05
N ILE A 128 -7.33 -0.09 -19.83
CA ILE A 128 -8.14 0.21 -18.65
C ILE A 128 -8.45 1.70 -18.61
N LYS A 129 -9.73 2.05 -18.69
CA LYS A 129 -10.22 3.45 -18.73
C LYS A 129 -10.59 3.94 -17.32
N PRO A 130 -10.73 5.27 -17.09
CA PRO A 130 -11.07 5.85 -15.79
C PRO A 130 -12.34 5.33 -15.11
N ASN A 131 -13.31 4.82 -15.90
CA ASN A 131 -14.55 4.23 -15.37
C ASN A 131 -14.45 2.72 -15.08
N ASP A 132 -13.34 2.08 -15.40
CA ASP A 132 -13.10 0.67 -15.12
C ASP A 132 -12.76 0.46 -13.64
N PRO A 133 -13.28 -0.59 -12.97
CA PRO A 133 -12.90 -0.94 -11.59
C PRO A 133 -11.41 -1.20 -11.39
N LEU A 134 -10.69 -1.63 -12.43
CA LEU A 134 -9.24 -1.86 -12.42
C LEU A 134 -8.41 -0.59 -12.64
N PHE A 135 -9.06 0.56 -12.93
CA PHE A 135 -8.34 1.81 -13.09
C PHE A 135 -7.59 2.17 -11.79
N TRP A 136 -6.40 2.72 -11.92
CA TRP A 136 -5.46 2.84 -10.79
C TRP A 136 -5.99 3.68 -9.61
N THR A 137 -6.94 4.59 -9.82
CA THR A 137 -7.56 5.37 -8.74
C THR A 137 -8.76 4.66 -8.07
N ARG A 138 -9.14 3.46 -8.56
CA ARG A 138 -10.30 2.69 -8.10
C ARG A 138 -9.93 1.65 -7.04
N SER A 139 -10.97 1.03 -6.47
CA SER A 139 -10.85 0.13 -5.31
C SER A 139 -9.94 -1.07 -5.53
N MET A 140 -9.86 -1.60 -6.76
CA MET A 140 -9.03 -2.77 -7.06
C MET A 140 -7.53 -2.47 -7.04
N GLN A 141 -7.13 -1.19 -7.08
CA GLN A 141 -5.74 -0.74 -6.96
C GLN A 141 -5.47 -0.04 -5.61
N ASN A 142 -6.43 -0.14 -4.67
CA ASN A 142 -6.25 0.38 -3.32
C ASN A 142 -5.28 -0.52 -2.53
N TRP A 143 -4.12 0.03 -2.18
CA TRP A 143 -3.09 -0.72 -1.45
C TRP A 143 -3.56 -1.14 -0.06
N ASP A 144 -4.30 -0.29 0.66
CA ASP A 144 -4.74 -0.55 2.04
C ASP A 144 -5.62 -1.80 2.16
N HIS A 145 -6.40 -2.10 1.12
CA HIS A 145 -7.33 -3.23 1.12
C HIS A 145 -6.85 -4.44 0.31
N MET A 146 -6.13 -4.20 -0.80
CA MET A 146 -5.82 -5.25 -1.77
C MET A 146 -4.40 -5.81 -1.61
N CYS A 147 -3.44 -5.00 -1.16
CA CYS A 147 -2.02 -5.36 -1.20
C CYS A 147 -1.39 -5.43 0.20
N ALA A 148 -1.82 -4.57 1.11
CA ALA A 148 -1.17 -4.34 2.40
C ALA A 148 -1.09 -5.58 3.28
N ASP A 149 -2.09 -6.46 3.25
CA ASP A 149 -2.10 -7.68 4.06
C ASP A 149 -0.93 -8.61 3.72
N CYS A 150 -0.50 -8.63 2.44
CA CYS A 150 0.64 -9.43 1.98
C CYS A 150 1.95 -8.64 1.88
N HIS A 151 1.89 -7.30 1.86
CA HIS A 151 3.05 -6.44 1.63
C HIS A 151 3.40 -5.54 2.81
N SER A 152 2.91 -5.85 4.01
CA SER A 152 3.29 -5.16 5.24
C SER A 152 3.31 -6.10 6.44
N THR A 153 3.95 -5.66 7.51
CA THR A 153 3.99 -6.37 8.79
C THR A 153 3.15 -5.64 9.83
N ASN A 154 2.37 -6.38 10.61
CA ASN A 154 1.52 -5.87 11.69
C ASN A 154 0.53 -4.77 11.21
N LEU A 155 -0.17 -5.08 10.11
CA LEU A 155 -1.14 -4.18 9.48
C LEU A 155 -2.35 -3.90 10.38
N ARG A 156 -2.75 -2.64 10.44
CA ARG A 156 -4.04 -2.19 11.01
C ARG A 156 -4.69 -1.20 10.06
N LYS A 157 -5.77 -1.58 9.43
CA LYS A 157 -6.42 -0.79 8.35
C LYS A 157 -7.04 0.52 8.85
N ARG A 158 -7.67 0.53 10.03
CA ARG A 158 -8.24 1.73 10.67
C ARG A 158 -9.08 2.59 9.71
N PHE A 159 -9.90 1.95 8.89
CA PHE A 159 -10.84 2.66 8.02
C PHE A 159 -12.05 3.13 8.84
N ASP A 160 -12.38 4.41 8.75
CA ASP A 160 -13.58 4.97 9.37
C ASP A 160 -14.71 5.05 8.33
N GLU A 161 -15.73 4.20 8.52
CA GLU A 161 -16.88 4.13 7.60
C GLU A 161 -17.73 5.41 7.55
N LYS A 162 -17.73 6.19 8.64
CA LYS A 162 -18.53 7.42 8.71
C LYS A 162 -17.89 8.57 7.96
N THR A 163 -16.59 8.71 8.10
CA THR A 163 -15.81 9.80 7.47
C THR A 163 -15.17 9.37 6.16
N GLN A 164 -15.18 8.07 5.84
CA GLN A 164 -14.53 7.49 4.66
C GLN A 164 -13.02 7.77 4.62
N VAL A 165 -12.39 7.88 5.79
CA VAL A 165 -10.97 8.19 5.95
C VAL A 165 -10.17 6.92 6.23
N PHE A 166 -9.03 6.80 5.56
CA PHE A 166 -8.05 5.75 5.78
C PHE A 166 -6.94 6.23 6.71
N SER A 167 -6.72 5.49 7.79
CA SER A 167 -5.66 5.75 8.77
C SER A 167 -4.79 4.51 8.97
N THR A 168 -4.53 3.81 7.88
CA THR A 168 -3.78 2.55 7.87
C THR A 168 -2.39 2.73 8.47
N ILE A 169 -2.06 1.85 9.41
CA ILE A 169 -0.73 1.79 10.02
C ILE A 169 -0.16 0.37 9.89
N TYR A 170 1.15 0.28 9.86
CA TYR A 170 1.92 -0.96 9.80
C TYR A 170 3.29 -0.72 10.45
N SER A 171 3.92 -1.79 10.93
CA SER A 171 5.27 -1.68 11.48
C SER A 171 6.31 -1.50 10.38
N GLU A 172 6.19 -2.29 9.30
CA GLU A 172 7.09 -2.27 8.15
C GLU A 172 6.34 -2.44 6.84
N MET A 173 6.80 -1.77 5.78
CA MET A 173 6.31 -1.90 4.40
C MET A 173 6.92 -3.14 3.72
N ASN A 174 6.98 -4.27 4.40
CA ASN A 174 7.48 -5.55 3.90
C ASN A 174 6.92 -6.67 4.77
N VAL A 175 7.03 -7.91 4.27
CA VAL A 175 6.80 -9.10 5.08
C VAL A 175 8.08 -9.38 5.87
N ALA A 176 8.13 -8.91 7.11
CA ALA A 176 9.20 -9.23 8.05
C ALA A 176 8.96 -10.58 8.71
N CYS A 177 9.96 -11.09 9.43
CA CYS A 177 9.87 -12.36 10.15
C CYS A 177 8.68 -12.41 11.11
N GLU A 178 8.35 -11.29 11.73
CA GLU A 178 7.23 -11.14 12.66
C GLU A 178 5.86 -11.31 12.01
N ALA A 179 5.74 -11.12 10.69
CA ALA A 179 4.47 -11.35 9.98
C ALA A 179 4.01 -12.81 10.06
N CYS A 180 4.96 -13.76 10.16
CA CYS A 180 4.69 -15.19 10.27
C CYS A 180 4.95 -15.76 11.66
N HIS A 181 5.95 -15.25 12.38
CA HIS A 181 6.38 -15.77 13.67
C HIS A 181 5.80 -15.00 14.88
N GLY A 182 5.13 -13.88 14.63
CA GLY A 182 4.65 -12.98 15.68
C GLY A 182 5.78 -12.12 16.27
N PRO A 183 5.43 -11.13 17.12
CA PRO A 183 6.42 -10.29 17.79
C PRO A 183 7.24 -11.13 18.76
N GLY A 184 8.58 -11.00 18.67
CA GLY A 184 9.55 -11.67 19.54
C GLY A 184 9.54 -11.16 20.97
#